data_61d810c3ad8df0730278b004ae6eb4b9
#
_entry.id   61d810c3ad8df0730278b004ae6eb4b9
#
_cell.length_a   1.000
_cell.length_b   1.000
_cell.length_c   1.000
_cell.angle_alpha   90.00
_cell.angle_beta   90.00
_cell.angle_gamma   90.00
#
_symmetry.space_group_name_H-M   'P 1'
#
loop_
_entity.id
_entity.type
_entity.pdbx_description
1 polymer ?
#
loop_
_entity_poly.entity_id
_entity_poly.type
_entity_poly.pdbx_seq_one_letter_code
_entity_poly.pdbx_strand_id
1 'polypeptide(L)'
;QPDVYIDYSGHGTHVAGTIAAIHNGTGVVGVAPEASLLILKVLDKSGSGQYDWIINGINYAVEQKVDIISMSLGGSVDVPELHQAIRNAITNQILVVCAAGNEGDGQSSSNEFAYPACYNEVISVGSINLQRSSSEFSNSNNEVDLVAPGEGILSTYLNGTYAKLSGTSMATPHVSGALALIKEHANRNFERNLTEAELYAQLIKRTIPLGNSPKLEGNG
;
A
#
# COMPACT_ATOMS: atom_id res chain seq x y z
N GLN A 1 -12.68 19.56 5.17
CA GLN A 1 -13.52 20.13 4.09
C GLN A 1 -13.68 19.02 3.05
N PRO A 2 -14.88 18.46 2.87
CA PRO A 2 -15.08 17.27 2.02
C PRO A 2 -14.78 17.50 0.53
N ASP A 3 -14.67 18.74 0.09
CA ASP A 3 -14.51 19.08 -1.33
C ASP A 3 -13.07 19.47 -1.73
N VAL A 4 -12.10 19.38 -0.82
CA VAL A 4 -10.69 19.74 -1.10
C VAL A 4 -9.82 18.52 -1.10
N TYR A 5 -9.79 17.82 -2.24
CA TYR A 5 -8.98 16.61 -2.48
C TYR A 5 -7.77 16.85 -3.39
N ILE A 6 -7.49 18.11 -3.73
CA ILE A 6 -6.37 18.46 -4.64
C ILE A 6 -5.04 18.01 -4.01
N ASP A 7 -4.27 17.26 -4.78
CA ASP A 7 -2.91 16.88 -4.43
C ASP A 7 -1.95 18.03 -4.80
N TYR A 8 -1.16 18.49 -3.83
CA TYR A 8 -0.14 19.51 -4.02
C TYR A 8 1.29 18.96 -3.97
N SER A 9 1.46 17.71 -3.51
CA SER A 9 2.77 17.06 -3.38
C SER A 9 3.10 16.15 -4.56
N GLY A 10 2.07 15.58 -5.19
CA GLY A 10 2.18 14.57 -6.25
C GLY A 10 2.31 13.13 -5.74
N HIS A 11 2.56 12.93 -4.45
CA HIS A 11 2.72 11.60 -3.86
C HIS A 11 1.43 10.75 -4.02
N GLY A 12 0.27 11.27 -3.62
CA GLY A 12 -1.01 10.58 -3.75
C GLY A 12 -1.39 10.30 -5.20
N THR A 13 -1.14 11.24 -6.10
CA THR A 13 -1.34 11.09 -7.55
C THR A 13 -0.48 9.96 -8.11
N HIS A 14 0.77 9.85 -7.66
CA HIS A 14 1.69 8.80 -8.08
C HIS A 14 1.25 7.42 -7.58
N VAL A 15 0.86 7.31 -6.32
CA VAL A 15 0.32 6.08 -5.71
C VAL A 15 -0.95 5.64 -6.43
N ALA A 16 -1.90 6.54 -6.64
CA ALA A 16 -3.15 6.26 -7.35
C ALA A 16 -2.90 5.76 -8.79
N GLY A 17 -1.97 6.38 -9.51
CA GLY A 17 -1.58 5.95 -10.86
C GLY A 17 -0.96 4.57 -10.89
N THR A 18 -0.15 4.20 -9.90
CA THR A 18 0.42 2.86 -9.78
C THR A 18 -0.67 1.80 -9.59
N ILE A 19 -1.74 2.12 -8.85
CA ILE A 19 -2.90 1.22 -8.70
C ILE A 19 -3.69 1.15 -10.00
N ALA A 20 -4.14 2.31 -10.55
CA ALA A 20 -5.25 2.33 -11.50
C ALA A 20 -5.10 3.37 -12.64
N ALA A 21 -3.87 3.72 -13.05
CA ALA A 21 -3.72 4.50 -14.28
C ALA A 21 -4.38 3.75 -15.45
N ILE A 22 -5.23 4.46 -16.20
CA ILE A 22 -6.09 3.86 -17.24
C ILE A 22 -5.29 3.38 -18.45
N HIS A 23 -5.74 2.30 -19.06
CA HIS A 23 -5.17 1.78 -20.31
C HIS A 23 -5.73 2.53 -21.52
N ASN A 24 -5.15 3.68 -21.86
CA ASN A 24 -5.59 4.54 -22.96
C ASN A 24 -4.55 4.73 -24.08
N GLY A 25 -3.47 3.94 -24.07
CA GLY A 25 -2.41 3.99 -25.08
C GLY A 25 -1.36 5.10 -24.84
N THR A 26 -1.44 5.84 -23.73
CA THR A 26 -0.48 6.90 -23.39
C THR A 26 0.01 6.74 -21.95
N GLY A 27 1.28 7.12 -21.71
CA GLY A 27 1.88 7.15 -20.37
C GLY A 27 2.07 5.78 -19.76
N VAL A 28 1.49 5.56 -18.59
CA VAL A 28 1.59 4.32 -17.79
C VAL A 28 0.22 3.66 -17.63
N VAL A 29 0.24 2.38 -17.32
CA VAL A 29 -0.96 1.60 -16.97
C VAL A 29 -0.78 1.11 -15.53
N GLY A 30 -1.79 1.31 -14.70
CA GLY A 30 -1.82 0.81 -13.32
C GLY A 30 -1.97 -0.71 -13.28
N VAL A 31 -1.67 -1.30 -12.11
CA VAL A 31 -1.80 -2.76 -11.90
C VAL A 31 -3.25 -3.22 -12.10
N ALA A 32 -4.22 -2.43 -11.67
CA ALA A 32 -5.66 -2.68 -11.80
C ALA A 32 -6.36 -1.47 -12.44
N PRO A 33 -6.21 -1.27 -13.77
CA PRO A 33 -6.62 -0.03 -14.44
C PRO A 33 -8.14 0.21 -14.46
N GLU A 34 -8.93 -0.81 -14.17
CA GLU A 34 -10.40 -0.72 -14.08
C GLU A 34 -10.89 -0.62 -12.62
N ALA A 35 -10.00 -0.58 -11.64
CA ALA A 35 -10.37 -0.41 -10.24
C ALA A 35 -10.94 0.99 -9.96
N SER A 36 -12.02 1.05 -9.18
CA SER A 36 -12.55 2.32 -8.69
C SER A 36 -11.74 2.80 -7.49
N LEU A 37 -11.33 4.07 -7.50
CA LEU A 37 -10.57 4.69 -6.42
C LEU A 37 -11.44 5.66 -5.62
N LEU A 38 -11.50 5.46 -4.31
CA LEU A 38 -11.98 6.44 -3.34
C LEU A 38 -10.77 7.20 -2.79
N ILE A 39 -10.59 8.45 -3.19
CA ILE A 39 -9.44 9.26 -2.78
C ILE A 39 -9.73 9.97 -1.46
N LEU A 40 -8.94 9.65 -0.45
CA LEU A 40 -9.02 10.25 0.87
C LEU A 40 -7.74 11.05 1.16
N LYS A 41 -7.85 12.38 1.15
CA LYS A 41 -6.73 13.27 1.43
C LYS A 41 -6.54 13.42 2.94
N VAL A 42 -5.57 12.69 3.48
CA VAL A 42 -5.19 12.69 4.90
C VAL A 42 -3.82 13.33 5.16
N LEU A 43 -3.12 13.74 4.10
CA LEU A 43 -1.84 14.43 4.16
C LEU A 43 -1.96 15.84 3.60
N ASP A 44 -1.23 16.78 4.19
CA ASP A 44 -1.14 18.16 3.74
C ASP A 44 -0.20 18.32 2.52
N LYS A 45 0.06 19.57 2.14
CA LYS A 45 0.95 19.89 1.01
C LYS A 45 2.42 19.53 1.24
N SER A 46 2.83 19.33 2.49
CA SER A 46 4.19 18.89 2.86
C SER A 46 4.34 17.35 2.91
N GLY A 47 3.26 16.62 2.66
CA GLY A 47 3.22 15.18 2.81
C GLY A 47 3.08 14.71 4.26
N SER A 48 2.75 15.60 5.18
CA SER A 48 2.55 15.29 6.59
C SER A 48 1.07 15.17 6.93
N GLY A 49 0.72 14.28 7.88
CA GLY A 49 -0.64 14.08 8.37
C GLY A 49 -0.69 13.99 9.87
N GLN A 50 -1.85 14.32 10.44
CA GLN A 50 -2.15 14.08 11.84
C GLN A 50 -2.85 12.74 11.97
N TYR A 51 -2.64 12.04 13.07
CA TYR A 51 -3.27 10.74 13.31
C TYR A 51 -4.80 10.83 13.24
N ASP A 52 -5.40 11.91 13.78
CA ASP A 52 -6.85 12.13 13.69
C ASP A 52 -7.37 12.18 12.25
N TRP A 53 -6.61 12.78 11.34
CA TRP A 53 -7.00 12.83 9.92
C TRP A 53 -6.96 11.45 9.29
N ILE A 54 -5.94 10.66 9.63
CA ILE A 54 -5.76 9.30 9.13
C ILE A 54 -6.88 8.39 9.68
N ILE A 55 -7.14 8.46 10.99
CA ILE A 55 -8.20 7.71 11.65
C ILE A 55 -9.57 8.03 11.03
N ASN A 56 -9.87 9.31 10.84
CA ASN A 56 -11.12 9.74 10.20
C ASN A 56 -11.22 9.23 8.75
N GLY A 57 -10.11 9.22 8.01
CA GLY A 57 -10.03 8.63 6.66
C GLY A 57 -10.35 7.14 6.66
N ILE A 58 -9.75 6.37 7.57
CA ILE A 58 -10.01 4.93 7.72
C ILE A 58 -11.48 4.69 8.06
N ASN A 59 -12.02 5.39 9.04
CA ASN A 59 -13.42 5.24 9.44
C ASN A 59 -14.38 5.57 8.28
N TYR A 60 -14.10 6.62 7.53
CA TYR A 60 -14.88 6.95 6.34
C TYR A 60 -14.79 5.86 5.26
N ALA A 61 -13.62 5.28 5.03
CA ALA A 61 -13.46 4.16 4.09
C ALA A 61 -14.31 2.94 4.53
N VAL A 62 -14.36 2.65 5.84
CA VAL A 62 -15.24 1.61 6.41
C VAL A 62 -16.72 1.92 6.15
N GLU A 63 -17.16 3.15 6.38
CA GLU A 63 -18.54 3.59 6.09
C GLU A 63 -18.89 3.44 4.60
N GLN A 64 -17.94 3.72 3.71
CA GLN A 64 -18.10 3.55 2.26
C GLN A 64 -17.99 2.09 1.80
N LYS A 65 -17.66 1.15 2.69
CA LYS A 65 -17.55 -0.29 2.42
C LYS A 65 -16.57 -0.58 1.27
N VAL A 66 -15.41 0.05 1.31
CA VAL A 66 -14.34 -0.23 0.34
C VAL A 66 -13.84 -1.66 0.51
N ASP A 67 -13.22 -2.22 -0.50
CA ASP A 67 -12.64 -3.57 -0.44
C ASP A 67 -11.23 -3.56 0.14
N ILE A 68 -10.47 -2.51 -0.16
CA ILE A 68 -9.06 -2.38 0.18
C ILE A 68 -8.77 -0.94 0.61
N ILE A 69 -8.06 -0.77 1.71
CA ILE A 69 -7.44 0.49 2.11
C ILE A 69 -5.95 0.42 1.80
N SER A 70 -5.45 1.33 0.96
CA SER A 70 -4.04 1.42 0.58
C SER A 70 -3.40 2.64 1.26
N MET A 71 -2.42 2.42 2.13
CA MET A 71 -1.78 3.46 2.93
C MET A 71 -0.27 3.53 2.68
N SER A 72 0.13 4.36 1.72
CA SER A 72 1.53 4.70 1.47
C SER A 72 1.99 5.82 2.42
N LEU A 73 1.84 5.59 3.71
CA LEU A 73 2.17 6.51 4.80
C LEU A 73 2.52 5.74 6.07
N GLY A 74 3.23 6.38 6.98
CA GLY A 74 3.55 5.79 8.27
C GLY A 74 4.20 6.80 9.21
N GLY A 75 4.36 6.39 10.46
CA GLY A 75 5.04 7.14 11.50
C GLY A 75 5.66 6.21 12.54
N SER A 76 6.55 6.73 13.36
CA SER A 76 7.30 5.95 14.36
C SER A 76 6.54 5.68 15.67
N VAL A 77 5.34 6.26 15.84
CA VAL A 77 4.60 6.19 17.09
C VAL A 77 3.44 5.21 16.96
N ASP A 78 3.38 4.25 17.87
CA ASP A 78 2.21 3.39 18.05
C ASP A 78 1.09 4.18 18.72
N VAL A 79 -0.03 4.34 18.00
CA VAL A 79 -1.21 5.10 18.46
C VAL A 79 -2.39 4.14 18.61
N PRO A 80 -2.88 3.90 19.86
CA PRO A 80 -3.94 2.94 20.11
C PRO A 80 -5.23 3.21 19.31
N GLU A 81 -5.60 4.47 19.11
CA GLU A 81 -6.77 4.87 18.34
C GLU A 81 -6.62 4.54 16.85
N LEU A 82 -5.41 4.67 16.28
CA LEU A 82 -5.11 4.23 14.93
C LEU A 82 -5.24 2.71 14.81
N HIS A 83 -4.66 1.97 15.76
CA HIS A 83 -4.78 0.52 15.80
C HIS A 83 -6.24 0.07 15.89
N GLN A 84 -7.06 0.75 16.71
CA GLN A 84 -8.48 0.45 16.82
C GLN A 84 -9.24 0.70 15.50
N ALA A 85 -8.90 1.77 14.77
CA ALA A 85 -9.49 2.05 13.46
C ALA A 85 -9.12 0.97 12.41
N ILE A 86 -7.87 0.50 12.42
CA ILE A 86 -7.41 -0.63 11.60
C ILE A 86 -8.21 -1.90 11.92
N ARG A 87 -8.33 -2.28 13.19
CA ARG A 87 -9.10 -3.46 13.62
C ARG A 87 -10.57 -3.36 13.20
N ASN A 88 -11.14 -2.16 13.25
CA ASN A 88 -12.50 -1.94 12.76
C ASN A 88 -12.60 -2.21 11.25
N ALA A 89 -11.62 -1.79 10.44
CA ALA A 89 -11.58 -2.07 9.01
C ALA A 89 -11.51 -3.58 8.74
N ILE A 90 -10.60 -4.29 9.40
CA ILE A 90 -10.44 -5.75 9.27
C ILE A 90 -11.72 -6.50 9.68
N THR A 91 -12.35 -6.10 10.79
CA THR A 91 -13.63 -6.68 11.25
C THR A 91 -14.74 -6.51 10.20
N ASN A 92 -14.68 -5.45 9.41
CA ASN A 92 -15.58 -5.21 8.28
C ASN A 92 -15.11 -5.86 6.97
N GLN A 93 -14.17 -6.80 7.03
CA GLN A 93 -13.65 -7.55 5.87
C GLN A 93 -12.94 -6.67 4.82
N ILE A 94 -12.32 -5.58 5.27
CA ILE A 94 -11.54 -4.66 4.45
C ILE A 94 -10.05 -4.97 4.62
N LEU A 95 -9.36 -5.27 3.53
CA LEU A 95 -7.91 -5.42 3.53
C LEU A 95 -7.23 -4.07 3.75
N VAL A 96 -6.19 -4.06 4.57
CA VAL A 96 -5.39 -2.87 4.83
C VAL A 96 -3.95 -3.14 4.41
N VAL A 97 -3.46 -2.37 3.44
CA VAL A 97 -2.11 -2.52 2.86
C VAL A 97 -1.29 -1.28 3.20
N CYS A 98 -0.13 -1.48 3.84
CA CYS A 98 0.68 -0.40 4.39
C CYS A 98 2.13 -0.46 3.90
N ALA A 99 2.73 0.70 3.69
CA ALA A 99 4.15 0.83 3.40
C ALA A 99 4.99 0.52 4.65
N ALA A 100 5.97 -0.38 4.53
CA ALA A 100 6.78 -0.83 5.66
C ALA A 100 7.64 0.28 6.30
N GLY A 101 7.91 1.38 5.56
CA GLY A 101 8.75 2.51 5.98
C GLY A 101 10.05 2.59 5.18
N ASN A 102 10.74 3.74 5.28
CA ASN A 102 11.93 4.06 4.49
C ASN A 102 13.13 4.44 5.38
N GLU A 103 13.18 3.96 6.60
CA GLU A 103 14.23 4.19 7.59
C GLU A 103 15.25 3.05 7.64
N GLY A 104 15.17 2.08 6.70
CA GLY A 104 16.02 0.91 6.62
C GLY A 104 17.49 1.24 6.34
N ASP A 105 18.38 0.31 6.69
CA ASP A 105 19.81 0.37 6.45
C ASP A 105 20.34 -0.77 5.53
N GLY A 106 19.41 -1.49 4.91
CA GLY A 106 19.72 -2.63 4.04
C GLY A 106 20.14 -3.90 4.77
N GLN A 107 20.08 -3.92 6.11
CA GLN A 107 20.52 -5.04 6.93
C GLN A 107 19.33 -5.71 7.62
N SER A 108 19.37 -7.04 7.73
CA SER A 108 18.36 -7.80 8.49
C SER A 108 18.70 -7.94 9.97
N SER A 109 19.82 -7.37 10.42
CA SER A 109 20.26 -7.39 11.82
C SER A 109 19.61 -6.31 12.68
N SER A 110 19.16 -5.23 12.06
CA SER A 110 18.36 -4.16 12.66
C SER A 110 16.86 -4.45 12.52
N ASN A 111 16.05 -3.65 13.20
CA ASN A 111 14.61 -3.61 12.99
C ASN A 111 14.18 -2.15 13.01
N GLU A 112 13.60 -1.70 11.91
CA GLU A 112 12.98 -0.40 11.80
C GLU A 112 11.45 -0.60 11.80
N PHE A 113 10.76 0.14 12.64
CA PHE A 113 9.32 0.02 12.83
C PHE A 113 8.59 1.28 12.37
N ALA A 114 7.54 1.08 11.58
CA ALA A 114 6.62 2.14 11.19
C ALA A 114 5.17 1.68 11.39
N TYR A 115 4.34 2.57 11.91
CA TYR A 115 2.92 2.31 12.11
C TYR A 115 2.09 3.07 11.06
N PRO A 116 1.06 2.42 10.50
CA PRO A 116 0.42 1.18 10.94
C PRO A 116 1.04 -0.12 10.37
N ALA A 117 2.11 -0.09 9.58
CA ALA A 117 2.68 -1.27 8.93
C ALA A 117 3.11 -2.39 9.90
N CYS A 118 3.42 -2.04 11.17
CA CYS A 118 3.82 -3.01 12.20
C CYS A 118 2.66 -3.61 13.00
N TYR A 119 1.41 -3.35 12.64
CA TYR A 119 0.28 -4.07 13.21
C TYR A 119 0.07 -5.40 12.49
N ASN A 120 -0.09 -6.50 13.24
CA ASN A 120 -0.25 -7.85 12.69
C ASN A 120 -1.47 -8.04 11.79
N GLU A 121 -2.42 -7.11 11.84
CA GLU A 121 -3.67 -7.17 11.07
C GLU A 121 -3.57 -6.57 9.67
N VAL A 122 -2.46 -5.87 9.34
CA VAL A 122 -2.28 -5.23 8.04
C VAL A 122 -1.32 -6.04 7.16
N ILE A 123 -1.29 -5.73 5.88
CA ILE A 123 -0.30 -6.25 4.94
C ILE A 123 0.84 -5.24 4.85
N SER A 124 1.98 -5.56 5.42
CA SER A 124 3.19 -4.72 5.41
C SER A 124 4.02 -4.98 4.17
N VAL A 125 4.27 -3.92 3.38
CA VAL A 125 4.92 -4.04 2.07
C VAL A 125 6.28 -3.35 2.07
N GLY A 126 7.33 -4.16 1.92
CA GLY A 126 8.69 -3.70 1.70
C GLY A 126 8.97 -3.37 0.23
N SER A 127 10.14 -2.82 -0.04
CA SER A 127 10.57 -2.36 -1.37
C SER A 127 11.69 -3.20 -1.95
N ILE A 128 11.59 -3.51 -3.25
CA ILE A 128 12.68 -4.06 -4.06
C ILE A 128 12.93 -3.20 -5.30
N ASN A 129 14.15 -3.36 -5.85
CA ASN A 129 14.53 -2.79 -7.13
C ASN A 129 14.26 -3.74 -8.31
N LEU A 130 14.59 -3.31 -9.53
CA LEU A 130 14.43 -4.11 -10.75
C LEU A 130 15.30 -5.38 -10.78
N GLN A 131 16.39 -5.44 -10.00
CA GLN A 131 17.26 -6.60 -9.85
C GLN A 131 16.72 -7.60 -8.82
N ARG A 132 15.54 -7.33 -8.25
CA ARG A 132 14.90 -8.12 -7.19
C ARG A 132 15.72 -8.15 -5.88
N SER A 133 16.52 -7.14 -5.65
CA SER A 133 17.21 -6.93 -4.37
C SER A 133 16.37 -6.01 -3.49
N SER A 134 16.35 -6.25 -2.18
CA SER A 134 15.72 -5.35 -1.23
C SER A 134 16.33 -3.96 -1.34
N SER A 135 15.47 -2.94 -1.34
CA SER A 135 15.91 -1.54 -1.34
C SER A 135 16.61 -1.23 -0.03
N GLU A 136 17.75 -0.52 -0.07
CA GLU A 136 18.53 -0.19 1.12
C GLU A 136 17.69 0.56 2.16
N PHE A 137 16.80 1.44 1.70
CA PHE A 137 15.92 2.23 2.57
C PHE A 137 14.74 1.46 3.15
N SER A 138 14.40 0.27 2.60
CA SER A 138 13.21 -0.47 3.06
C SER A 138 13.38 -0.94 4.49
N ASN A 139 12.41 -0.60 5.36
CA ASN A 139 12.41 -1.11 6.72
C ASN A 139 12.44 -2.63 6.74
N SER A 140 13.16 -3.17 7.71
CA SER A 140 13.27 -4.60 7.98
C SER A 140 12.79 -4.93 9.38
N ASN A 141 11.87 -5.86 9.50
CA ASN A 141 11.36 -6.38 10.77
C ASN A 141 10.55 -7.66 10.54
N ASN A 142 10.04 -8.26 11.61
CA ASN A 142 9.28 -9.50 11.51
C ASN A 142 7.85 -9.33 11.00
N GLU A 143 7.38 -8.08 10.84
CA GLU A 143 6.03 -7.76 10.39
C GLU A 143 5.97 -7.47 8.87
N VAL A 144 7.10 -7.50 8.16
CA VAL A 144 7.11 -7.40 6.70
C VAL A 144 6.50 -8.67 6.10
N ASP A 145 5.36 -8.55 5.41
CA ASP A 145 4.64 -9.67 4.82
C ASP A 145 5.21 -10.09 3.46
N LEU A 146 5.52 -9.12 2.62
CA LEU A 146 6.05 -9.32 1.28
C LEU A 146 6.70 -8.04 0.75
N VAL A 147 7.32 -8.16 -0.41
CA VAL A 147 7.94 -7.04 -1.11
C VAL A 147 7.33 -6.82 -2.49
N ALA A 148 7.45 -5.59 -2.99
CA ALA A 148 7.04 -5.23 -4.34
C ALA A 148 8.00 -4.17 -4.93
N PRO A 149 7.98 -3.94 -6.26
CA PRO A 149 8.81 -2.92 -6.88
C PRO A 149 8.56 -1.53 -6.28
N GLY A 150 9.61 -0.90 -5.73
CA GLY A 150 9.51 0.42 -5.10
C GLY A 150 10.64 1.38 -5.48
N GLU A 151 11.60 1.00 -6.34
CA GLU A 151 12.65 1.89 -6.82
C GLU A 151 12.43 2.35 -8.26
N GLY A 152 12.52 3.67 -8.49
CA GLY A 152 12.45 4.27 -9.82
C GLY A 152 11.11 4.03 -10.53
N ILE A 153 10.04 3.91 -9.78
CA ILE A 153 8.70 3.60 -10.30
C ILE A 153 8.14 4.81 -11.03
N LEU A 154 7.85 4.63 -12.32
CA LEU A 154 7.21 5.64 -13.17
C LEU A 154 5.69 5.58 -12.97
N SER A 155 5.08 6.70 -12.64
CA SER A 155 3.62 6.80 -12.50
C SER A 155 3.12 8.21 -12.83
N THR A 156 1.80 8.40 -12.79
CA THR A 156 1.16 9.69 -12.99
C THR A 156 1.62 10.70 -11.94
N TYR A 157 1.70 11.97 -12.32
CA TYR A 157 2.14 13.04 -11.43
C TYR A 157 1.32 14.31 -11.66
N LEU A 158 1.64 15.37 -10.91
CA LEU A 158 0.93 16.65 -10.98
C LEU A 158 0.89 17.22 -12.40
N ASN A 159 -0.13 18.01 -12.69
CA ASN A 159 -0.29 18.73 -13.96
C ASN A 159 -0.28 17.82 -15.21
N GLY A 160 -0.79 16.61 -15.11
CA GLY A 160 -0.85 15.67 -16.23
C GLY A 160 0.51 15.17 -16.70
N THR A 161 1.52 15.19 -15.82
CA THR A 161 2.87 14.69 -16.11
C THR A 161 3.08 13.30 -15.51
N TYR A 162 4.30 12.78 -15.64
CA TYR A 162 4.77 11.52 -15.07
C TYR A 162 6.06 11.77 -14.31
N ALA A 163 6.29 11.04 -13.22
CA ALA A 163 7.53 11.13 -12.45
C ALA A 163 7.99 9.73 -12.03
N LYS A 164 9.30 9.58 -11.82
CA LYS A 164 9.89 8.42 -11.17
C LYS A 164 10.11 8.73 -9.70
N LEU A 165 9.51 7.94 -8.83
CA LEU A 165 9.70 8.00 -7.38
C LEU A 165 10.21 6.67 -6.85
N SER A 166 10.82 6.71 -5.65
CA SER A 166 11.28 5.53 -4.92
C SER A 166 10.79 5.59 -3.47
N GLY A 167 10.45 4.43 -2.92
CA GLY A 167 9.96 4.28 -1.56
C GLY A 167 9.07 3.04 -1.41
N THR A 168 8.89 2.57 -0.19
CA THR A 168 7.87 1.56 0.12
C THR A 168 6.47 2.07 -0.20
N SER A 169 6.28 3.40 -0.24
CA SER A 169 5.08 4.07 -0.76
C SER A 169 4.76 3.73 -2.22
N MET A 170 5.75 3.38 -3.04
CA MET A 170 5.57 2.98 -4.45
C MET A 170 5.40 1.46 -4.58
N ALA A 171 5.90 0.69 -3.62
CA ALA A 171 5.69 -0.76 -3.55
C ALA A 171 4.24 -1.11 -3.14
N THR A 172 3.73 -0.46 -2.12
CA THR A 172 2.38 -0.66 -1.56
C THR A 172 1.25 -0.67 -2.61
N PRO A 173 1.15 0.29 -3.53
CA PRO A 173 0.09 0.30 -4.53
C PRO A 173 0.15 -0.86 -5.53
N HIS A 174 1.33 -1.45 -5.78
CA HIS A 174 1.42 -2.67 -6.58
C HIS A 174 0.67 -3.82 -5.92
N VAL A 175 0.84 -3.99 -4.61
CA VAL A 175 0.16 -5.02 -3.82
C VAL A 175 -1.35 -4.74 -3.76
N SER A 176 -1.74 -3.50 -3.52
CA SER A 176 -3.16 -3.10 -3.50
C SER A 176 -3.86 -3.38 -4.83
N GLY A 177 -3.20 -3.06 -5.95
CA GLY A 177 -3.69 -3.38 -7.29
C GLY A 177 -3.76 -4.89 -7.55
N ALA A 178 -2.76 -5.67 -7.12
CA ALA A 178 -2.76 -7.12 -7.25
C ALA A 178 -3.92 -7.76 -6.48
N LEU A 179 -4.21 -7.29 -5.27
CA LEU A 179 -5.35 -7.74 -4.47
C LEU A 179 -6.69 -7.43 -5.14
N ALA A 180 -6.84 -6.24 -5.76
CA ALA A 180 -8.02 -5.89 -6.52
C ALA A 180 -8.23 -6.86 -7.70
N LEU A 181 -7.17 -7.21 -8.43
CA LEU A 181 -7.22 -8.20 -9.50
C LEU A 181 -7.57 -9.61 -9.00
N ILE A 182 -7.01 -10.03 -7.87
CA ILE A 182 -7.32 -11.34 -7.26
C ILE A 182 -8.80 -11.40 -6.89
N LYS A 183 -9.32 -10.33 -6.26
CA LYS A 183 -10.73 -10.24 -5.88
C LYS A 183 -11.64 -10.30 -7.11
N GLU A 184 -11.38 -9.49 -8.11
CA GLU A 184 -12.16 -9.49 -9.36
C GLU A 184 -12.10 -10.84 -10.07
N HIS A 185 -10.93 -11.46 -10.13
CA HIS A 185 -10.78 -12.80 -10.71
C HIS A 185 -11.65 -13.84 -9.98
N ALA A 186 -11.69 -13.81 -8.65
CA ALA A 186 -12.51 -14.72 -7.86
C ALA A 186 -14.00 -14.48 -8.08
N ASN A 187 -14.44 -13.22 -8.07
CA ASN A 187 -15.83 -12.84 -8.31
C ASN A 187 -16.29 -13.27 -9.70
N ARG A 188 -15.49 -12.97 -10.71
CA ARG A 188 -15.87 -13.15 -12.13
C ARG A 188 -15.85 -14.62 -12.58
N ASN A 189 -14.83 -15.39 -12.13
CA ASN A 189 -14.62 -16.74 -12.64
C ASN A 189 -15.16 -17.83 -11.72
N PHE A 190 -15.40 -17.54 -10.45
CA PHE A 190 -15.87 -18.51 -9.47
C PHE A 190 -17.15 -18.07 -8.76
N GLU A 191 -17.70 -16.89 -9.12
CA GLU A 191 -18.90 -16.31 -8.48
C GLU A 191 -18.77 -16.27 -6.95
N ARG A 192 -17.54 -15.99 -6.46
CA ARG A 192 -17.18 -16.09 -5.06
C ARG A 192 -16.55 -14.80 -4.55
N ASN A 193 -17.16 -14.22 -3.53
CA ASN A 193 -16.55 -13.17 -2.73
C ASN A 193 -15.58 -13.81 -1.71
N LEU A 194 -14.30 -13.57 -1.90
CA LEU A 194 -13.28 -13.98 -0.93
C LEU A 194 -13.33 -13.08 0.29
N THR A 195 -13.16 -13.68 1.46
CA THR A 195 -12.93 -12.94 2.70
C THR A 195 -11.57 -12.24 2.69
N GLU A 196 -11.36 -11.31 3.60
CA GLU A 196 -10.05 -10.63 3.79
C GLU A 196 -8.92 -11.65 3.93
N ALA A 197 -9.05 -12.63 4.84
CA ALA A 197 -8.05 -13.67 5.06
C ALA A 197 -7.81 -14.57 3.83
N GLU A 198 -8.85 -14.87 3.05
CA GLU A 198 -8.70 -15.65 1.82
C GLU A 198 -7.97 -14.87 0.72
N LEU A 199 -8.22 -13.56 0.60
CA LEU A 199 -7.52 -12.69 -0.33
C LEU A 199 -6.03 -12.58 0.03
N TYR A 200 -5.71 -12.39 1.33
CA TYR A 200 -4.35 -12.45 1.84
C TYR A 200 -3.67 -13.78 1.50
N ALA A 201 -4.30 -14.89 1.81
CA ALA A 201 -3.76 -16.22 1.51
C ALA A 201 -3.53 -16.44 0.00
N GLN A 202 -4.41 -15.92 -0.87
CA GLN A 202 -4.24 -15.98 -2.32
C GLN A 202 -3.09 -15.10 -2.81
N LEU A 203 -2.85 -13.94 -2.18
CA LEU A 203 -1.71 -13.09 -2.46
C LEU A 203 -0.41 -13.80 -2.10
N ILE A 204 -0.26 -14.22 -0.85
CA ILE A 204 0.96 -14.88 -0.34
C ILE A 204 1.30 -16.15 -1.13
N LYS A 205 0.32 -16.94 -1.50
CA LYS A 205 0.53 -18.15 -2.33
C LYS A 205 1.20 -17.83 -3.68
N ARG A 206 1.15 -16.60 -4.14
CA ARG A 206 1.67 -16.16 -5.45
C ARG A 206 2.95 -15.34 -5.35
N THR A 207 3.46 -15.10 -4.16
CA THR A 207 4.78 -14.48 -3.99
C THR A 207 5.88 -15.43 -4.45
N ILE A 208 7.02 -14.88 -4.77
CA ILE A 208 8.21 -15.61 -5.22
C ILE A 208 9.36 -15.25 -4.27
N PRO A 209 9.79 -16.17 -3.41
CA PRO A 209 10.94 -15.91 -2.54
C PRO A 209 12.18 -15.47 -3.33
N LEU A 210 12.83 -14.44 -2.87
CA LEU A 210 14.00 -13.85 -3.54
C LEU A 210 15.33 -14.34 -2.94
N GLY A 211 15.27 -14.99 -1.77
CA GLY A 211 16.41 -15.55 -1.08
C GLY A 211 17.09 -14.58 -0.11
N ASN A 212 16.42 -13.46 0.21
CA ASN A 212 16.86 -12.56 1.28
C ASN A 212 16.40 -13.07 2.65
N SER A 213 16.75 -12.33 3.71
CA SER A 213 16.21 -12.59 5.04
C SER A 213 14.69 -12.36 5.07
N PRO A 214 13.89 -13.19 5.78
CA PRO A 214 12.46 -12.95 5.95
C PRO A 214 12.11 -11.56 6.50
N LYS A 215 12.99 -10.94 7.27
CA LYS A 215 12.79 -9.56 7.76
C LYS A 215 12.83 -8.51 6.65
N LEU A 216 13.53 -8.80 5.54
CA LEU A 216 13.68 -7.91 4.40
C LEU A 216 12.63 -8.16 3.32
N GLU A 217 12.17 -9.41 3.16
CA GLU A 217 11.30 -9.78 2.05
C GLU A 217 9.98 -10.44 2.45
N GLY A 218 9.80 -10.80 3.73
CA GLY A 218 8.62 -11.55 4.15
C GLY A 218 8.51 -12.89 3.40
N ASN A 219 7.45 -13.02 2.62
CA ASN A 219 7.18 -14.19 1.77
C ASN A 219 7.73 -14.05 0.34
N GLY A 220 8.34 -12.94 0.01
CA GLY A 220 8.91 -12.65 -1.32
C GLY A 220 8.16 -11.61 -2.12
#